data_2c69b0c20fd57781560a371f2d4892f6
#
_entry.id   2c69b0c20fd57781560a371f2d4892f6
#
_cell.length_a   1.000
_cell.length_b   1.000
_cell.length_c   1.000
_cell.angle_alpha   90.00
_cell.angle_beta   90.00
_cell.angle_gamma   90.00
#
_symmetry.space_group_name_H-M   'P 1'
#
loop_
_entity.id
_entity.type
_entity.pdbx_description
1 polymer ?
#
loop_
_entity_poly.entity_id
_entity_poly.type
_entity_poly.pdbx_seq_one_letter_code
_entity_poly.pdbx_strand_id
1 'polypeptide(L)'
;HPQELKASIESVRRLYGDRYVIGVFQPHLFTRTRDFADDFADVLSTLDEVVLLPIYPAREMPIEGVSSEWLLEKISTKKSLVQKTQLALHLRDIVSGKVAKGIDCVVVTMGAGDIDRLVNDITKTLIL
;
A
#
# COMPACT_ATOMS: atom_id res chain seq x y z
N HIS A 1 5.56 -1.85 11.85
CA HIS A 1 4.91 -1.14 12.94
C HIS A 1 4.21 0.12 12.41
N PRO A 2 3.05 0.48 12.95
CA PRO A 2 2.31 1.66 12.46
C PRO A 2 3.10 2.97 12.53
N GLN A 3 3.98 3.14 13.51
CA GLN A 3 4.78 4.36 13.63
C GLN A 3 5.82 4.49 12.53
N GLU A 4 6.43 3.39 12.11
CA GLU A 4 7.36 3.39 10.97
C GLU A 4 6.63 3.76 9.69
N LEU A 5 5.43 3.24 9.52
CA LEU A 5 4.56 3.53 8.38
C LEU A 5 4.20 5.03 8.35
N LYS A 6 3.83 5.57 9.50
CA LYS A 6 3.50 6.98 9.65
C LYS A 6 4.70 7.87 9.28
N ALA A 7 5.88 7.53 9.77
CA ALA A 7 7.11 8.27 9.48
C ALA A 7 7.43 8.26 7.99
N SER A 8 7.25 7.11 7.32
CA SER A 8 7.47 6.99 5.87
C SER A 8 6.51 7.89 5.09
N ILE A 9 5.24 7.91 5.45
CA ILE A 9 4.24 8.73 4.77
C ILE A 9 4.53 10.22 4.98
N GLU A 10 4.87 10.61 6.20
CA GLU A 10 5.22 12.00 6.50
C GLU A 10 6.44 12.46 5.71
N SER A 11 7.45 11.59 5.56
CA SER A 11 8.63 11.89 4.77
C SER A 11 8.30 12.09 3.29
N VAL A 12 7.44 11.25 2.74
CA VAL A 12 6.98 11.37 1.35
C VAL A 12 6.24 12.69 1.14
N ARG A 13 5.37 13.06 2.08
CA ARG A 13 4.64 14.33 2.01
C ARG A 13 5.57 15.53 2.04
N ARG A 14 6.62 15.51 2.86
CA ARG A 14 7.60 16.60 2.92
C ARG A 14 8.42 16.71 1.63
N LEU A 15 8.82 15.57 1.05
CA LEU A 15 9.68 15.56 -0.13
C LEU A 15 8.94 15.89 -1.42
N TYR A 16 7.68 15.48 -1.54
CA TYR A 16 6.95 15.53 -2.80
C TYR A 16 5.74 16.47 -2.77
N GLY A 17 5.54 17.17 -1.66
CA GLY A 17 4.57 18.26 -1.58
C GLY A 17 3.15 17.86 -1.94
N ASP A 18 2.63 18.45 -3.01
CA ASP A 18 1.22 18.33 -3.40
C ASP A 18 0.92 17.17 -4.34
N ARG A 19 1.87 16.26 -4.57
CA ARG A 19 1.62 15.12 -5.43
C ARG A 19 0.57 14.19 -4.83
N TYR A 20 -0.13 13.49 -5.72
CA TYR A 20 -1.07 12.44 -5.33
C TYR A 20 -0.29 11.23 -4.84
N VAL A 21 -0.41 10.90 -3.58
CA VAL A 21 0.39 9.84 -2.95
C VAL A 21 -0.39 8.54 -2.94
N ILE A 22 0.14 7.54 -3.64
CA ILE A 22 -0.39 6.19 -3.70
C ILE A 22 0.50 5.30 -2.84
N GLY A 23 -0.04 4.74 -1.77
CA GLY A 23 0.71 3.83 -0.92
C GLY A 23 0.36 2.38 -1.23
N VAL A 24 1.38 1.56 -1.47
CA VAL A 24 1.23 0.11 -1.61
C VAL A 24 1.69 -0.52 -0.30
N PHE A 25 0.80 -1.25 0.37
CA PHE A 25 1.10 -1.85 1.65
C PHE A 25 0.90 -3.36 1.62
N GLN A 26 1.97 -4.09 1.98
CA GLN A 26 1.89 -5.52 2.23
C GLN A 26 1.94 -5.76 3.74
N PRO A 27 0.83 -6.15 4.37
CA PRO A 27 0.85 -6.50 5.79
C PRO A 27 1.74 -7.72 6.01
N HIS A 28 2.50 -7.71 7.10
CA HIS A 28 3.40 -8.80 7.47
C HIS A 28 2.88 -9.45 8.74
N LEU A 29 2.64 -10.74 8.69
CA LEU A 29 2.11 -11.59 9.75
C LEU A 29 0.63 -11.34 10.07
N PHE A 30 -0.08 -12.44 10.27
CA PHE A 30 -1.49 -12.37 10.70
C PHE A 30 -1.62 -11.79 12.11
N THR A 31 -0.73 -12.19 13.02
CA THR A 31 -0.77 -11.69 14.40
C THR A 31 -0.56 -10.18 14.47
N ARG A 32 0.40 -9.65 13.73
CA ARG A 32 0.68 -8.22 13.72
C ARG A 32 -0.46 -7.43 13.09
N THR A 33 -1.03 -7.94 12.01
CA THR A 33 -2.17 -7.31 11.35
C THR A 33 -3.37 -7.26 12.29
N ARG A 34 -3.65 -8.35 12.99
CA ARG A 34 -4.73 -8.40 13.98
C ARG A 34 -4.54 -7.37 15.09
N ASP A 35 -3.33 -7.35 15.66
CA ASP A 35 -3.05 -6.55 16.85
C ASP A 35 -3.01 -5.04 16.57
N PHE A 36 -2.61 -4.64 15.36
CA PHE A 36 -2.44 -3.24 14.99
C PHE A 36 -3.37 -2.77 13.88
N ALA A 37 -4.44 -3.51 13.60
CA ALA A 37 -5.31 -3.23 12.46
C ALA A 37 -5.86 -1.80 12.45
N ASP A 38 -6.35 -1.31 13.56
CA ASP A 38 -6.92 0.03 13.65
C ASP A 38 -5.85 1.10 13.45
N ASP A 39 -4.67 0.91 14.04
CA ASP A 39 -3.56 1.84 13.88
C ASP A 39 -3.04 1.87 12.45
N PHE A 40 -2.91 0.70 11.81
CA PHE A 40 -2.55 0.63 10.39
C PHE A 40 -3.59 1.34 9.52
N ALA A 41 -4.86 1.09 9.78
CA ALA A 41 -5.93 1.71 9.00
C ALA A 41 -5.93 3.23 9.15
N ASP A 42 -5.73 3.75 10.35
CA ASP A 42 -5.67 5.19 10.59
C ASP A 42 -4.53 5.85 9.83
N VAL A 43 -3.35 5.24 9.88
CA VAL A 43 -2.17 5.78 9.20
C VAL A 43 -2.33 5.70 7.68
N LEU A 44 -2.80 4.56 7.16
CA LEU A 44 -3.01 4.38 5.72
C LEU A 44 -4.09 5.31 5.17
N SER A 45 -5.08 5.67 5.99
CA SER A 45 -6.14 6.58 5.59
C SER A 45 -5.66 8.02 5.36
N THR A 46 -4.42 8.34 5.73
CA THR A 46 -3.81 9.65 5.45
C THR A 46 -3.24 9.76 4.05
N LEU A 47 -3.15 8.66 3.32
CA LEU A 47 -2.73 8.64 1.92
C LEU A 47 -3.88 9.10 1.01
N ASP A 48 -3.55 9.49 -0.22
CA ASP A 48 -4.58 9.80 -1.21
C ASP A 48 -5.23 8.54 -1.75
N GLU A 49 -4.44 7.48 -1.87
CA GLU A 49 -4.94 6.19 -2.32
C GLU A 49 -4.09 5.06 -1.72
N VAL A 50 -4.74 3.96 -1.36
CA VAL A 50 -4.08 2.78 -0.80
C VAL A 50 -4.33 1.57 -1.68
N VAL A 51 -3.27 0.84 -1.98
CA VAL A 51 -3.35 -0.47 -2.63
C VAL A 51 -2.80 -1.50 -1.64
N LEU A 52 -3.67 -2.39 -1.17
CA LEU A 52 -3.26 -3.48 -0.28
C LEU A 52 -2.89 -4.72 -1.08
N LEU A 53 -1.92 -5.45 -0.57
CA LEU A 53 -1.60 -6.80 -0.99
C LEU A 53 -2.07 -7.79 0.09
N PRO A 54 -2.24 -9.07 -0.26
CA PRO A 54 -2.51 -10.10 0.75
C PRO A 54 -1.45 -10.12 1.83
N ILE A 55 -1.82 -10.55 3.02
CA ILE A 55 -0.89 -10.67 4.15
C ILE A 55 0.25 -11.61 3.78
N TYR A 56 1.49 -11.21 4.05
CA TYR A 56 2.65 -12.07 3.94
C TYR A 56 2.76 -12.88 5.23
N PRO A 57 2.49 -14.19 5.20
CA PRO A 57 2.34 -14.98 6.43
C PRO A 57 3.66 -15.37 7.09
N ALA A 58 4.77 -15.35 6.34
CA ALA A 58 6.05 -15.92 6.76
C ALA A 58 5.83 -17.38 7.21
N ARG A 59 6.00 -17.67 8.51
CA ARG A 59 5.80 -19.02 9.04
C ARG A 59 4.49 -19.18 9.82
N GLU A 60 3.66 -18.15 9.83
CA GLU A 60 2.39 -18.22 10.55
C GLU A 60 1.33 -18.98 9.75
N MET A 61 0.43 -19.60 10.48
CA MET A 61 -0.80 -20.11 9.91
C MET A 61 -1.85 -19.01 9.84
N PRO A 62 -2.75 -19.04 8.87
CA PRO A 62 -3.84 -18.05 8.81
C PRO A 62 -4.66 -18.03 10.10
N ILE A 63 -5.12 -16.84 10.46
CA ILE A 63 -6.02 -16.63 11.61
C ILE A 63 -7.40 -16.30 11.04
N GLU A 64 -8.41 -17.04 11.49
CA GLU A 64 -9.79 -16.81 11.03
C GLU A 64 -10.20 -15.34 11.32
N GLY A 65 -10.80 -14.71 10.30
CA GLY A 65 -11.27 -13.34 10.40
C GLY A 65 -10.19 -12.28 10.22
N VAL A 66 -8.93 -12.67 10.07
CA VAL A 66 -7.80 -11.74 9.86
C VAL A 66 -7.30 -11.88 8.43
N SER A 67 -7.45 -10.81 7.64
CA SER A 67 -7.08 -10.79 6.23
C SER A 67 -6.84 -9.36 5.77
N SER A 68 -6.28 -9.19 4.58
CA SER A 68 -6.18 -7.87 3.97
C SER A 68 -7.55 -7.29 3.63
N GLU A 69 -8.53 -8.13 3.27
CA GLU A 69 -9.92 -7.71 3.05
C GLU A 69 -10.50 -7.08 4.31
N TRP A 70 -10.28 -7.70 5.45
CA TRP A 70 -10.73 -7.17 6.73
C TRP A 70 -10.05 -5.84 7.08
N LEU A 71 -8.74 -5.74 6.85
CA LEU A 71 -8.02 -4.48 7.07
C LEU A 71 -8.52 -3.39 6.12
N LEU A 72 -8.78 -3.75 4.86
CA LEU A 72 -9.25 -2.81 3.85
C LEU A 72 -10.55 -2.13 4.27
N GLU A 73 -11.46 -2.87 4.88
CA GLU A 73 -12.76 -2.33 5.34
C GLU A 73 -12.59 -1.19 6.34
N LYS A 74 -11.48 -1.16 7.08
CA LYS A 74 -11.20 -0.15 8.10
C LYS A 74 -10.58 1.13 7.53
N ILE A 75 -10.11 1.09 6.29
CA ILE A 75 -9.43 2.21 5.65
C ILE A 75 -10.47 3.15 5.04
N SER A 76 -10.34 4.46 5.29
CA SER A 76 -11.34 5.45 4.91
C SER A 76 -10.95 6.34 3.71
N THR A 77 -9.84 6.05 3.04
CA THR A 77 -9.47 6.74 1.80
C THR A 77 -9.76 5.84 0.59
N LYS A 78 -9.50 6.34 -0.62
CA LYS A 78 -9.63 5.52 -1.82
C LYS A 78 -8.72 4.30 -1.72
N LYS A 79 -9.24 3.12 -2.02
CA LYS A 79 -8.57 1.87 -1.67
C LYS A 79 -8.88 0.76 -2.65
N SER A 80 -7.94 -0.19 -2.75
CA SER A 80 -8.11 -1.42 -3.52
C SER A 80 -7.24 -2.52 -2.91
N LEU A 81 -7.55 -3.76 -3.27
CA LEU A 81 -6.79 -4.94 -2.88
C LEU A 81 -6.51 -5.74 -4.14
N VAL A 82 -5.25 -6.03 -4.40
CA VAL A 82 -4.83 -6.78 -5.59
C VAL A 82 -3.82 -7.85 -5.20
N GLN A 83 -3.68 -8.84 -6.06
CA GLN A 83 -2.62 -9.84 -5.94
C GLN A 83 -1.29 -9.24 -6.44
N LYS A 84 -0.17 -9.80 -5.98
CA LYS A 84 1.16 -9.34 -6.40
C LYS A 84 1.34 -9.34 -7.92
N THR A 85 0.81 -10.35 -8.58
CA THR A 85 0.91 -10.48 -10.04
C THR A 85 0.16 -9.40 -10.81
N GLN A 86 -0.79 -8.73 -10.15
CA GLN A 86 -1.62 -7.68 -10.75
C GLN A 86 -1.14 -6.28 -10.40
N LEU A 87 -0.23 -6.17 -9.44
CA LEU A 87 0.13 -4.89 -8.82
C LEU A 87 0.67 -3.88 -9.82
N ALA A 88 1.65 -4.26 -10.64
CA ALA A 88 2.30 -3.32 -11.55
C ALA A 88 1.32 -2.71 -12.55
N LEU A 89 0.47 -3.53 -13.16
CA LEU A 89 -0.54 -3.06 -14.12
C LEU A 89 -1.62 -2.22 -13.44
N HIS A 90 -2.01 -2.61 -12.23
CA HIS A 90 -3.00 -1.85 -11.45
C HIS A 90 -2.48 -0.44 -11.13
N LEU A 91 -1.23 -0.32 -10.70
CA LEU A 91 -0.59 0.97 -10.44
C LEU A 91 -0.47 1.80 -11.72
N ARG A 92 -0.12 1.17 -12.84
CA ARG A 92 -0.05 1.87 -14.13
C ARG A 92 -1.40 2.48 -14.50
N ASP A 93 -2.47 1.76 -14.29
CA ASP A 93 -3.82 2.25 -14.59
C ASP A 93 -4.17 3.46 -13.72
N ILE A 94 -3.85 3.40 -12.42
CA ILE A 94 -4.10 4.53 -11.51
C ILE A 94 -3.29 5.75 -11.95
N VAL A 95 -1.98 5.59 -12.14
CA VAL A 95 -1.08 6.68 -12.49
C VAL A 95 -1.44 7.28 -13.85
N SER A 96 -1.71 6.46 -14.85
CA SER A 96 -2.10 6.92 -16.19
C SER A 96 -3.38 7.75 -16.14
N GLY A 97 -4.36 7.34 -15.35
CA GLY A 97 -5.60 8.09 -15.17
C GLY A 97 -5.36 9.45 -14.53
N LYS A 98 -4.45 9.54 -13.57
CA LYS A 98 -4.09 10.81 -12.92
C LYS A 98 -3.29 11.72 -13.85
N VAL A 99 -2.31 11.16 -14.53
CA VAL A 99 -1.47 11.92 -15.49
C VAL A 99 -2.35 12.51 -16.61
N ALA A 100 -3.33 11.77 -17.09
CA ALA A 100 -4.27 12.27 -18.10
C ALA A 100 -5.05 13.49 -17.61
N LYS A 101 -5.19 13.67 -16.31
CA LYS A 101 -5.86 14.83 -15.68
C LYS A 101 -4.86 15.91 -15.25
N GLY A 102 -3.58 15.75 -15.57
CA GLY A 102 -2.53 16.70 -15.18
C GLY A 102 -2.11 16.58 -13.71
N ILE A 103 -2.37 15.44 -13.07
CA ILE A 103 -2.04 15.21 -11.66
C ILE A 103 -0.77 14.37 -11.57
N ASP A 104 0.25 14.92 -10.91
CA ASP A 104 1.50 14.19 -10.64
C ASP A 104 1.31 13.25 -9.47
N CYS A 105 1.88 12.05 -9.59
CA CYS A 105 1.77 11.02 -8.57
C CYS A 105 3.13 10.67 -7.98
N VAL A 106 3.11 10.14 -6.76
CA VAL A 106 4.23 9.39 -6.19
C VAL A 106 3.68 8.07 -5.65
N VAL A 107 4.41 6.99 -5.92
CA VAL A 107 4.07 5.66 -5.43
C VAL A 107 5.08 5.28 -4.36
N VAL A 108 4.60 4.96 -3.17
CA VAL A 108 5.44 4.52 -2.08
C VAL A 108 5.08 3.07 -1.70
N THR A 109 6.08 2.19 -1.67
CA THR A 109 5.88 0.81 -1.25
C THR A 109 6.28 0.66 0.21
N MET A 110 5.43 0.00 0.99
CA MET A 110 5.59 -0.12 2.43
C MET A 110 5.30 -1.55 2.86
N GLY A 111 5.97 -1.99 3.90
CA GLY A 111 5.77 -3.31 4.47
C GLY A 111 7.03 -4.14 4.44
N ALA A 112 6.86 -5.40 4.82
CA ALA A 112 7.94 -6.39 4.86
C ALA A 112 7.58 -7.58 3.96
N GLY A 113 8.46 -8.56 3.92
CA GLY A 113 8.27 -9.72 3.08
C GLY A 113 8.92 -9.53 1.71
N ASP A 114 8.19 -9.82 0.67
CA ASP A 114 8.71 -9.82 -0.69
C ASP A 114 8.34 -8.59 -1.52
N ILE A 115 7.79 -7.54 -0.89
CA ILE A 115 7.37 -6.34 -1.62
C ILE A 115 8.54 -5.66 -2.34
N ASP A 116 9.73 -5.70 -1.75
CA ASP A 116 10.93 -5.09 -2.35
C ASP A 116 11.29 -5.71 -3.69
N ARG A 117 10.96 -6.98 -3.89
CA ARG A 117 11.21 -7.69 -5.15
C ARG A 117 10.33 -7.17 -6.29
N LEU A 118 9.23 -6.51 -5.96
CA LEU A 118 8.29 -6.01 -6.94
C LEU A 118 8.64 -4.61 -7.44
N VAL A 119 9.55 -3.90 -6.76
CA VAL A 119 9.87 -2.50 -7.07
C VAL A 119 10.39 -2.34 -8.49
N ASN A 120 11.30 -3.21 -8.93
CA ASN A 120 11.83 -3.13 -10.29
C ASN A 120 10.75 -3.34 -11.35
N ASP A 121 9.85 -4.29 -11.12
CA ASP A 121 8.74 -4.57 -12.04
C ASP A 121 7.78 -3.40 -12.11
N ILE A 122 7.44 -2.82 -10.97
CA ILE A 122 6.60 -1.63 -10.88
C ILE A 122 7.26 -0.48 -11.64
N THR A 123 8.54 -0.23 -11.41
CA THR A 123 9.27 0.87 -12.04
C THR A 123 9.26 0.72 -13.56
N LYS A 124 9.58 -0.47 -14.07
CA LYS A 124 9.58 -0.73 -15.52
C LYS A 124 8.20 -0.52 -16.13
N THR A 125 7.16 -0.95 -15.45
CA THR A 125 5.78 -0.85 -15.92
C THR A 125 5.31 0.60 -15.97
N LEU A 126 5.67 1.42 -14.98
CA LEU A 126 5.25 2.82 -14.88
C LEU A 126 5.97 3.73 -15.87
N ILE A 127 7.19 3.40 -16.26
CA ILE A 127 7.96 4.20 -17.24
C ILE A 127 7.34 4.11 -18.64
N LEU A 128 6.74 3.00 -18.95
CA LEU A 128 6.07 2.81 -20.24
C LEU A 128 4.73 3.54 -20.27
#